data_3b665eda0aca77ea1bd4be9bca53e6a5
#
_entry.id   3b665eda0aca77ea1bd4be9bca53e6a5
#
_cell.length_a   1.000
_cell.length_b   1.000
_cell.length_c   1.000
_cell.angle_alpha   90.00
_cell.angle_beta   90.00
_cell.angle_gamma   90.00
#
_symmetry.space_group_name_H-M   'P 1'
#
loop_
_entity.id
_entity.type
_entity.pdbx_description
1 polymer ?
#
loop_
_entity_poly.entity_id
_entity_poly.type
_entity_poly.pdbx_seq_one_letter_code
_entity_poly.pdbx_strand_id
1 'polypeptide(L)'
;SRGLGDVYKRQDPIHAGGLRYHGMAPLVSAMYEENLIEAEAIGQKECFEAGQLFAKTEGIVPAPEATHAIASAIRAVKNADQSSEQIAVLTAMCGHGHFDMKAYETFLSGELIDYDFPSEKVSIALESVQK
;
A
#
# COMPACT_ATOMS: atom_id res chain seq x y z
N SER A 1 -8.25 -1.57 25.82
CA SER A 1 -8.31 -2.72 24.88
C SER A 1 -9.64 -2.63 24.14
N ARG A 2 -9.60 -2.24 22.87
CA ARG A 2 -10.78 -2.29 22.01
C ARG A 2 -10.99 -3.76 21.66
N GLY A 3 -12.19 -4.27 21.95
CA GLY A 3 -12.50 -5.67 21.81
C GLY A 3 -12.53 -6.16 20.36
N LEU A 4 -12.59 -7.46 20.16
CA LEU A 4 -12.69 -8.15 18.86
C LEU A 4 -13.76 -7.60 17.91
N GLY A 5 -14.73 -6.83 18.39
CA GLY A 5 -15.74 -6.16 17.56
C GLY A 5 -15.20 -5.12 16.56
N ASP A 6 -14.01 -4.54 16.81
CA ASP A 6 -13.40 -3.59 15.89
C ASP A 6 -12.79 -4.25 14.64
N VAL A 7 -12.49 -5.54 14.72
CA VAL A 7 -11.94 -6.33 13.61
C VAL A 7 -12.97 -6.51 12.48
N TYR A 8 -14.25 -6.39 12.78
CA TYR A 8 -15.35 -6.56 11.83
C TYR A 8 -15.93 -5.24 11.30
N LYS A 9 -15.37 -4.09 11.68
CA LYS A 9 -15.75 -2.83 11.03
C LYS A 9 -15.41 -2.93 9.56
N ARG A 10 -16.42 -2.73 8.72
CA ARG A 10 -16.33 -2.83 7.26
C ARG A 10 -15.25 -1.90 6.74
N GLN A 11 -14.15 -2.48 6.33
CA GLN A 11 -13.18 -1.84 5.45
C GLN A 11 -13.58 -2.14 4.01
N ASP A 12 -13.37 -1.17 3.14
CA ASP A 12 -13.55 -1.40 1.71
C ASP A 12 -12.61 -2.53 1.26
N PRO A 13 -13.06 -3.44 0.38
CA PRO A 13 -12.29 -4.60 -0.01
C PRO A 13 -11.06 -4.18 -0.82
N ILE A 14 -9.88 -4.29 -0.23
CA ILE A 14 -8.60 -4.16 -0.91
C ILE A 14 -7.89 -5.50 -0.94
N HIS A 15 -7.10 -5.75 -1.97
CA HIS A 15 -6.40 -7.03 -2.12
C HIS A 15 -5.19 -7.15 -1.21
N ALA A 16 -4.56 -6.04 -0.82
CA ALA A 16 -3.47 -6.02 0.14
C ALA A 16 -3.99 -6.18 1.58
N GLY A 17 -4.38 -7.40 1.95
CA GLY A 17 -4.97 -7.71 3.26
C GLY A 17 -4.09 -7.34 4.44
N GLY A 18 -2.76 -7.48 4.30
CA GLY A 18 -1.77 -7.10 5.29
C GLY A 18 -1.69 -5.61 5.60
N LEU A 19 -2.23 -4.74 4.74
CA LEU A 19 -2.26 -3.29 4.94
C LEU A 19 -3.58 -2.77 5.55
N ARG A 20 -4.53 -3.66 5.83
CA ARG A 20 -5.83 -3.30 6.44
C ARG A 20 -5.77 -3.25 7.96
N TYR A 21 -4.92 -2.40 8.52
CA TYR A 21 -4.79 -2.18 9.95
C TYR A 21 -5.44 -0.86 10.38
N HIS A 22 -5.98 -0.84 11.61
CA HIS A 22 -6.61 0.36 12.20
C HIS A 22 -5.60 1.32 12.83
N GLY A 23 -4.34 0.96 12.90
CA GLY A 23 -3.29 1.80 13.47
C GLY A 23 -1.93 1.16 13.34
N MET A 24 -0.91 1.97 13.46
CA MET A 24 0.49 1.56 13.42
C MET A 24 1.01 1.27 14.83
N ALA A 25 2.15 0.56 14.92
CA ALA A 25 2.86 0.41 16.18
C ALA A 25 3.26 1.78 16.73
N PRO A 26 3.20 2.00 18.05
CA PRO A 26 3.51 3.31 18.65
C PRO A 26 4.87 3.87 18.25
N LEU A 27 5.89 3.00 18.10
CA LEU A 27 7.22 3.41 17.67
C LEU A 27 7.22 3.95 16.23
N VAL A 28 6.49 3.31 15.32
CA VAL A 28 6.37 3.74 13.90
C VAL A 28 5.65 5.09 13.84
N SER A 29 4.58 5.27 14.62
CA SER A 29 3.86 6.53 14.70
C SER A 29 4.75 7.66 15.23
N ALA A 30 5.55 7.40 16.26
CA ALA A 30 6.51 8.36 16.81
C ALA A 30 7.58 8.74 15.77
N MET A 31 8.11 7.77 15.03
CA MET A 31 9.09 8.04 13.96
C MET A 31 8.50 8.93 12.86
N TYR A 32 7.23 8.76 12.53
CA TYR A 32 6.54 9.60 11.56
C TYR A 32 6.34 11.04 12.09
N GLU A 33 5.92 11.21 13.35
CA GLU A 33 5.76 12.51 13.99
C GLU A 33 7.09 13.28 14.11
N GLU A 34 8.18 12.57 14.38
CA GLU A 34 9.55 13.13 14.45
C GLU A 34 10.19 13.34 13.06
N ASN A 35 9.45 13.12 11.96
CA ASN A 35 9.93 13.23 10.57
C ASN A 35 11.17 12.36 10.26
N LEU A 36 11.31 11.22 10.94
CA LEU A 36 12.34 10.23 10.65
C LEU A 36 11.96 9.29 9.51
N ILE A 37 10.68 9.19 9.23
CA ILE A 37 10.11 8.43 8.11
C ILE A 37 8.99 9.24 7.47
N GLU A 38 8.72 8.92 6.21
CA GLU A 38 7.60 9.47 5.44
C GLU A 38 6.55 8.38 5.19
N ALA A 39 5.31 8.80 4.94
CA ALA A 39 4.21 7.91 4.58
C ALA A 39 3.63 8.31 3.23
N GLU A 40 3.37 7.32 2.39
CA GLU A 40 2.82 7.51 1.05
C GLU A 40 1.59 6.62 0.86
N ALA A 41 0.53 7.19 0.29
CA ALA A 41 -0.65 6.44 -0.12
C ALA A 41 -0.57 6.15 -1.63
N ILE A 42 -0.78 4.88 -2.01
CA ILE A 42 -0.71 4.43 -3.39
C ILE A 42 -1.99 3.62 -3.70
N GLY A 43 -2.64 3.95 -4.83
CA GLY A 43 -3.84 3.25 -5.28
C GLY A 43 -3.56 1.81 -5.71
N GLN A 44 -4.58 0.94 -5.61
CA GLN A 44 -4.45 -0.48 -5.96
C GLN A 44 -4.02 -0.69 -7.41
N LYS A 45 -4.58 0.05 -8.36
CA LYS A 45 -4.24 -0.09 -9.78
C LYS A 45 -2.77 0.16 -10.02
N GLU A 46 -2.23 1.26 -9.49
CA GLU A 46 -0.81 1.58 -9.61
C GLU A 46 0.07 0.50 -8.96
N CYS A 47 -0.34 -0.03 -7.82
CA CYS A 47 0.35 -1.12 -7.17
C CYS A 47 0.40 -2.39 -8.05
N PHE A 48 -0.72 -2.78 -8.65
CA PHE A 48 -0.75 -3.95 -9.54
C PHE A 48 -0.02 -3.71 -10.86
N GLU A 49 -0.04 -2.49 -11.41
CA GLU A 49 0.80 -2.11 -12.56
C GLU A 49 2.29 -2.26 -12.24
N ALA A 50 2.72 -1.77 -11.07
CA ALA A 50 4.08 -1.92 -10.59
C ALA A 50 4.45 -3.40 -10.38
N GLY A 51 3.56 -4.19 -9.81
CA GLY A 51 3.74 -5.63 -9.62
C GLY A 51 3.84 -6.39 -10.95
N GLN A 52 3.02 -6.04 -11.94
CA GLN A 52 3.10 -6.62 -13.28
C GLN A 52 4.41 -6.26 -13.99
N LEU A 53 4.85 -5.00 -13.87
CA LEU A 53 6.14 -4.57 -14.42
C LEU A 53 7.26 -5.37 -13.78
N PHE A 54 7.29 -5.46 -12.46
CA PHE A 54 8.29 -6.21 -11.70
C PHE A 54 8.32 -7.69 -12.10
N ALA A 55 7.15 -8.32 -12.25
CA ALA A 55 7.07 -9.71 -12.70
C ALA A 55 7.65 -9.91 -14.11
N LYS A 56 7.47 -8.95 -15.01
CA LYS A 56 8.01 -8.99 -16.37
C LYS A 56 9.52 -8.78 -16.43
N THR A 57 10.07 -7.94 -15.54
CA THR A 57 11.49 -7.58 -15.55
C THR A 57 12.33 -8.51 -14.69
N GLU A 58 11.81 -8.90 -13.52
CA GLU A 58 12.56 -9.68 -12.51
C GLU A 58 12.13 -11.16 -12.45
N GLY A 59 11.04 -11.55 -13.13
CA GLY A 59 10.54 -12.93 -13.12
C GLY A 59 9.88 -13.35 -11.81
N ILE A 60 9.54 -12.41 -10.92
CA ILE A 60 8.94 -12.65 -9.61
C ILE A 60 7.59 -11.96 -9.56
N VAL A 61 6.52 -12.68 -9.24
CA VAL A 61 5.20 -12.11 -8.96
C VAL A 61 5.15 -11.69 -7.50
N PRO A 62 5.10 -10.39 -7.20
CA PRO A 62 5.08 -9.90 -5.81
C PRO A 62 3.70 -10.06 -5.17
N ALA A 63 3.65 -10.17 -3.83
CA ALA A 63 2.41 -10.03 -3.09
C ALA A 63 1.84 -8.61 -3.23
N PRO A 64 0.50 -8.41 -3.15
CA PRO A 64 -0.12 -7.08 -3.24
C PRO A 64 0.43 -6.08 -2.22
N GLU A 65 0.84 -6.52 -1.05
CA GLU A 65 1.51 -5.68 -0.05
C GLU A 65 2.87 -5.18 -0.55
N ALA A 66 3.68 -6.06 -1.12
CA ALA A 66 5.01 -5.72 -1.63
C ALA A 66 4.95 -4.80 -2.87
N THR A 67 3.87 -4.85 -3.64
CA THR A 67 3.70 -3.96 -4.81
C THR A 67 3.67 -2.48 -4.43
N HIS A 68 3.25 -2.13 -3.20
CA HIS A 68 3.29 -0.75 -2.71
C HIS A 68 4.72 -0.22 -2.61
N ALA A 69 5.64 -1.04 -2.07
CA ALA A 69 7.06 -0.67 -2.01
C ALA A 69 7.68 -0.55 -3.41
N ILE A 70 7.29 -1.43 -4.35
CA ILE A 70 7.76 -1.35 -5.74
C ILE A 70 7.22 -0.08 -6.42
N ALA A 71 5.95 0.25 -6.25
CA ALA A 71 5.36 1.46 -6.82
C ALA A 71 6.02 2.73 -6.28
N SER A 72 6.27 2.79 -4.97
CA SER A 72 7.00 3.91 -4.34
C SER A 72 8.44 4.00 -4.88
N ALA A 73 9.14 2.88 -5.03
CA ALA A 73 10.48 2.85 -5.63
C ALA A 73 10.48 3.39 -7.08
N ILE A 74 9.49 3.00 -7.90
CA ILE A 74 9.34 3.50 -9.26
C ILE A 74 9.11 5.02 -9.26
N ARG A 75 8.29 5.55 -8.36
CA ARG A 75 8.10 7.00 -8.20
C ARG A 75 9.41 7.71 -7.84
N ALA A 76 10.14 7.17 -6.86
CA ALA A 76 11.43 7.72 -6.44
C ALA A 76 12.45 7.78 -7.59
N VAL A 77 12.58 6.69 -8.36
CA VAL A 77 13.48 6.63 -9.53
C VAL A 77 13.06 7.63 -10.61
N LYS A 78 11.76 7.72 -10.92
CA LYS A 78 11.26 8.70 -11.92
C LYS A 78 11.53 10.14 -11.49
N ASN A 79 11.41 10.46 -10.21
CA ASN A 79 11.68 11.79 -9.68
C ASN A 79 13.20 12.11 -9.76
N ALA A 80 14.05 11.14 -9.41
CA ALA A 80 15.49 11.28 -9.50
C ALA A 80 15.98 11.45 -10.97
N ASP A 81 15.37 10.71 -11.91
CA ASP A 81 15.68 10.83 -13.33
C ASP A 81 15.38 12.25 -13.88
N GLN A 82 14.25 12.84 -13.45
CA GLN A 82 13.90 14.23 -13.79
C GLN A 82 14.90 15.25 -13.25
N SER A 83 15.50 14.99 -12.10
CA SER A 83 16.54 15.85 -11.49
C SER A 83 17.96 15.50 -11.91
N SER A 84 18.15 14.47 -12.76
CA SER A 84 19.46 13.91 -13.13
C SER A 84 20.28 13.45 -11.93
N GLU A 85 19.62 13.01 -10.87
CA GLU A 85 20.23 12.52 -9.64
C GLU A 85 20.45 11.01 -9.72
N GLN A 86 21.62 10.54 -9.26
CA GLN A 86 21.87 9.11 -9.09
C GLN A 86 21.43 8.68 -7.70
N ILE A 87 20.44 7.78 -7.65
CA ILE A 87 19.96 7.20 -6.40
C ILE A 87 20.08 5.68 -6.40
N ALA A 88 20.17 5.10 -5.20
CA ALA A 88 19.99 3.67 -4.96
C ALA A 88 18.76 3.49 -4.05
N VAL A 89 17.81 2.69 -4.50
CA VAL A 89 16.56 2.43 -3.76
C VAL A 89 16.58 1.00 -3.23
N LEU A 90 16.51 0.85 -1.91
CA LEU A 90 16.35 -0.46 -1.27
C LEU A 90 14.87 -0.67 -0.92
N THR A 91 14.29 -1.76 -1.41
CA THR A 91 12.91 -2.15 -1.10
C THR A 91 12.84 -3.50 -0.40
N ALA A 92 11.86 -3.69 0.47
CA ALA A 92 11.58 -4.98 1.07
C ALA A 92 10.61 -5.77 0.17
N MET A 93 11.12 -6.81 -0.50
CA MET A 93 10.30 -7.80 -1.19
C MET A 93 9.84 -8.87 -0.18
N CYS A 94 8.85 -8.51 0.64
CA CYS A 94 8.44 -9.30 1.81
C CYS A 94 7.38 -10.38 1.52
N GLY A 95 6.99 -10.59 0.26
CA GLY A 95 6.03 -11.63 -0.09
C GLY A 95 5.90 -11.87 -1.60
N HIS A 96 5.64 -13.12 -1.97
CA HIS A 96 5.32 -13.52 -3.34
C HIS A 96 3.79 -13.58 -3.54
N GLY A 97 3.34 -13.36 -4.77
CA GLY A 97 1.93 -13.30 -5.15
C GLY A 97 1.29 -14.63 -5.54
N HIS A 98 1.90 -15.78 -5.24
CA HIS A 98 1.36 -17.09 -5.68
C HIS A 98 -0.02 -17.39 -5.10
N PHE A 99 -0.34 -16.87 -3.92
CA PHE A 99 -1.66 -16.98 -3.30
C PHE A 99 -2.62 -15.87 -3.71
N ASP A 100 -2.15 -14.87 -4.46
CA ASP A 100 -2.88 -13.66 -4.82
C ASP A 100 -3.21 -13.60 -6.32
N MET A 101 -3.05 -14.73 -7.04
CA MET A 101 -3.27 -14.80 -8.49
C MET A 101 -4.67 -14.37 -8.90
N LYS A 102 -5.69 -14.58 -8.03
CA LYS A 102 -7.05 -14.11 -8.29
C LYS A 102 -7.14 -12.58 -8.29
N ALA A 103 -6.36 -11.89 -7.43
CA ALA A 103 -6.28 -10.44 -7.42
C ALA A 103 -5.62 -9.91 -8.71
N TYR A 104 -4.55 -10.55 -9.16
CA TYR A 104 -3.93 -10.24 -10.45
C TYR A 104 -4.86 -10.50 -11.64
N GLU A 105 -5.62 -11.59 -11.62
CA GLU A 105 -6.65 -11.87 -12.64
C GLU A 105 -7.70 -10.73 -12.69
N THR A 106 -8.21 -10.31 -11.53
CA THR A 106 -9.17 -9.20 -11.42
C THR A 106 -8.57 -7.89 -11.96
N PHE A 107 -7.30 -7.63 -11.69
CA PHE A 107 -6.60 -6.49 -12.25
C PHE A 107 -6.48 -6.58 -13.79
N LEU A 108 -6.05 -7.73 -14.31
CA LEU A 108 -5.85 -7.94 -15.74
C LEU A 108 -7.16 -7.94 -16.55
N SER A 109 -8.27 -8.35 -15.93
CA SER A 109 -9.63 -8.25 -16.55
C SER A 109 -10.19 -6.82 -16.53
N GLY A 110 -9.52 -5.87 -15.86
CA GLY A 110 -9.99 -4.49 -15.74
C GLY A 110 -11.11 -4.30 -14.72
N GLU A 111 -11.41 -5.30 -13.91
CA GLU A 111 -12.45 -5.26 -12.89
C GLU A 111 -11.99 -4.65 -11.56
N LEU A 112 -10.67 -4.41 -11.40
CA LEU A 112 -10.13 -3.81 -10.19
C LEU A 112 -10.56 -2.36 -10.06
N ILE A 113 -11.14 -2.02 -8.91
CA ILE A 113 -11.62 -0.66 -8.60
C ILE A 113 -10.68 -0.03 -7.57
N ASP A 114 -10.20 1.18 -7.84
CA ASP A 114 -9.54 2.00 -6.83
C ASP A 114 -10.60 2.64 -5.92
N TYR A 115 -10.35 2.57 -4.63
CA TYR A 115 -11.18 3.20 -3.62
C TYR A 115 -10.49 4.49 -3.15
N ASP A 116 -11.00 5.62 -3.58
CA ASP A 116 -10.65 6.89 -2.96
C ASP A 116 -11.20 6.90 -1.53
N PHE A 117 -10.36 7.29 -0.58
CA PHE A 117 -10.79 7.43 0.80
C PHE A 117 -11.44 8.82 0.98
N PRO A 118 -12.79 8.94 1.03
CA PRO A 118 -13.44 10.23 1.11
C PRO A 118 -13.07 10.93 2.40
N SER A 119 -12.72 12.21 2.33
CA SER A 119 -12.41 13.05 3.50
C SER A 119 -13.48 13.02 4.59
N GLU A 120 -14.75 12.88 4.21
CA GLU A 120 -15.88 12.70 5.12
C GLU A 120 -15.78 11.43 5.97
N LYS A 121 -15.34 10.30 5.39
CA LYS A 121 -15.13 9.06 6.16
C LYS A 121 -13.98 9.19 7.16
N VAL A 122 -12.94 9.95 6.81
CA VAL A 122 -11.82 10.25 7.72
C VAL A 122 -12.33 11.07 8.91
N SER A 123 -13.10 12.12 8.66
CA SER A 123 -13.65 12.97 9.72
C SER A 123 -14.53 12.19 10.68
N ILE A 124 -15.45 11.37 10.16
CA ILE A 124 -16.32 10.51 10.98
C ILE A 124 -15.50 9.50 11.81
N ALA A 125 -14.45 8.92 11.21
CA ALA A 125 -13.58 7.99 11.93
C ALA A 125 -12.81 8.68 13.05
N LEU A 126 -12.28 9.89 12.82
CA LEU A 126 -11.58 10.68 13.83
C LEU A 126 -12.51 11.10 14.99
N GLU A 127 -13.75 11.52 14.73
CA GLU A 127 -14.73 11.82 15.76
C GLU A 127 -15.06 10.60 16.65
N SER A 128 -15.01 9.40 16.09
CA SER A 128 -15.23 8.15 16.83
C SER A 128 -14.07 7.76 17.76
N VAL A 129 -12.87 8.31 17.53
CA VAL A 129 -11.65 8.04 18.31
C VAL A 129 -11.49 9.02 19.48
N GLN A 130 -12.07 10.23 19.37
CA GLN A 130 -11.99 11.27 20.40
C GLN A 130 -13.00 11.09 21.55
N LYS A 131 -13.86 10.09 21.50
CA LYS A 131 -14.77 9.66 22.57
C LYS A 131 -14.21 8.41 23.28
#